data_63124ae5fa85669cfc75c620c1495b58
#
_entry.id   63124ae5fa85669cfc75c620c1495b58
#
_cell.length_a   1.000
_cell.length_b   1.000
_cell.length_c   1.000
_cell.angle_alpha   90.00
_cell.angle_beta   90.00
_cell.angle_gamma   90.00
#
_symmetry.space_group_name_H-M   'P 1'
#
loop_
_entity.id
_entity.type
_entity.pdbx_description
1 polymer ?
#
loop_
_entity_poly.entity_id
_entity_poly.type
_entity_poly.pdbx_seq_one_letter_code
_entity_poly.pdbx_strand_id
1 'polypeptide(L)'
;MPTINNVFSSDGLLAGAIKGFVPREAQTEMAKAVKRAIDTTGSLIVEAGTGTGKTFAYLAPALLSDGKAIVSTGTKNLQEQLFHRDLPLVKKALGSKRKTALLKGRSNYLCLHRVAQHSGNSTLVEKEVLGQLSEVKRWSSTTKTGDMGELKTLPEDARVLPLVTSTVDNCLGRDCPDYEDCYLVKARRKALDADIIVVNHHLFFADMALKDTGFGELIPEADAIIFDEAHQIPDIASDYFGESLSTRQIH
;
A
#
# COMPACT_ATOMS: atom_id res chain seq x y z
N MET A 1 27.72 5.24 2.20
CA MET A 1 26.33 5.65 1.82
C MET A 1 26.30 7.15 1.61
N PRO A 2 25.51 7.68 0.65
CA PRO A 2 25.38 9.13 0.48
C PRO A 2 24.73 9.78 1.72
N THR A 3 25.16 10.99 2.03
CA THR A 3 24.54 11.77 3.12
C THR A 3 23.26 12.44 2.65
N ILE A 4 22.36 12.80 3.58
CA ILE A 4 21.12 13.54 3.24
C ILE A 4 21.44 14.84 2.50
N ASN A 5 22.52 15.55 2.87
CA ASN A 5 22.93 16.75 2.15
C ASN A 5 23.29 16.46 0.69
N ASN A 6 24.02 15.36 0.42
CA ASN A 6 24.36 14.97 -0.96
C ASN A 6 23.12 14.52 -1.77
N VAL A 7 22.06 14.09 -1.11
CA VAL A 7 20.82 13.71 -1.80
C VAL A 7 20.05 14.94 -2.27
N PHE A 8 19.95 15.97 -1.40
CA PHE A 8 19.07 17.11 -1.60
C PHE A 8 19.76 18.41 -2.06
N SER A 9 21.08 18.42 -2.28
CA SER A 9 21.80 19.59 -2.78
C SER A 9 21.47 19.89 -4.26
N SER A 10 21.81 21.10 -4.72
CA SER A 10 21.59 21.56 -6.11
C SER A 10 22.32 20.73 -7.16
N ASP A 11 23.43 20.11 -6.78
CA ASP A 11 24.25 19.19 -7.54
C ASP A 11 24.14 17.74 -7.05
N GLY A 12 23.13 17.49 -6.18
CA GLY A 12 22.93 16.22 -5.50
C GLY A 12 22.24 15.15 -6.36
N LEU A 13 22.02 13.99 -5.73
CA LEU A 13 21.48 12.80 -6.41
C LEU A 13 20.08 13.04 -6.97
N LEU A 14 19.22 13.75 -6.25
CA LEU A 14 17.86 14.07 -6.73
C LEU A 14 17.91 15.09 -7.87
N ALA A 15 18.79 16.09 -7.82
CA ALA A 15 18.98 17.07 -8.89
C ALA A 15 19.46 16.41 -10.19
N GLY A 16 20.35 15.43 -10.09
CA GLY A 16 20.81 14.66 -11.24
C GLY A 16 19.77 13.74 -11.86
N ALA A 17 18.78 13.31 -11.08
CA ALA A 17 17.77 12.35 -11.53
C ALA A 17 16.41 12.99 -11.92
N ILE A 18 16.10 14.17 -11.39
CA ILE A 18 14.82 14.85 -11.54
C ILE A 18 15.01 16.18 -12.26
N LYS A 19 14.53 16.25 -13.49
CA LYS A 19 14.56 17.50 -14.27
C LYS A 19 13.78 18.60 -13.55
N GLY A 20 14.45 19.73 -13.29
CA GLY A 20 13.84 20.87 -12.61
C GLY A 20 13.72 20.71 -11.10
N PHE A 21 14.48 19.79 -10.50
CA PHE A 21 14.59 19.70 -9.04
C PHE A 21 15.20 20.99 -8.48
N VAL A 22 14.51 21.58 -7.51
CA VAL A 22 14.98 22.77 -6.78
C VAL A 22 15.12 22.36 -5.30
N PRO A 23 16.33 22.42 -4.73
CA PRO A 23 16.55 22.18 -3.32
C PRO A 23 15.69 23.11 -2.45
N ARG A 24 15.15 22.58 -1.39
CA ARG A 24 14.38 23.34 -0.39
C ARG A 24 14.93 23.02 0.99
N GLU A 25 15.26 24.03 1.75
CA GLU A 25 15.83 23.88 3.08
C GLU A 25 14.89 23.05 3.99
N ALA A 26 13.60 23.39 4.02
CA ALA A 26 12.61 22.66 4.80
C ALA A 26 12.52 21.15 4.45
N GLN A 27 12.70 20.81 3.16
CA GLN A 27 12.74 19.40 2.72
C GLN A 27 13.99 18.69 3.23
N THR A 28 15.13 19.35 3.17
CA THR A 28 16.40 18.80 3.65
C THR A 28 16.39 18.63 5.18
N GLU A 29 15.87 19.61 5.90
CA GLU A 29 15.74 19.54 7.37
C GLU A 29 14.78 18.42 7.79
N MET A 30 13.64 18.27 7.12
CA MET A 30 12.73 17.15 7.34
C MET A 30 13.44 15.81 7.10
N ALA A 31 14.17 15.68 5.97
CA ALA A 31 14.87 14.43 5.67
C ALA A 31 15.95 14.08 6.70
N LYS A 32 16.68 15.08 7.23
CA LYS A 32 17.63 14.88 8.34
C LYS A 32 16.93 14.43 9.63
N ALA A 33 15.78 15.04 9.95
CA ALA A 33 15.02 14.67 11.13
C ALA A 33 14.48 13.24 11.02
N VAL A 34 13.94 12.85 9.86
CA VAL A 34 13.48 11.48 9.58
C VAL A 34 14.64 10.49 9.69
N LYS A 35 15.81 10.81 9.07
CA LYS A 35 16.99 9.93 9.19
C LYS A 35 17.41 9.72 10.63
N ARG A 36 17.45 10.79 11.42
CA ARG A 36 17.77 10.72 12.85
C ARG A 36 16.77 9.85 13.61
N ALA A 37 15.46 10.05 13.39
CA ALA A 37 14.43 9.27 14.05
C ALA A 37 14.55 7.76 13.74
N ILE A 38 14.83 7.40 12.49
CA ILE A 38 15.07 6.00 12.09
C ILE A 38 16.33 5.46 12.78
N ASP A 39 17.44 6.20 12.75
CA ASP A 39 18.72 5.74 13.30
C ASP A 39 18.72 5.58 14.83
N THR A 40 17.89 6.35 15.52
CA THR A 40 17.78 6.33 17.00
C THR A 40 16.53 5.59 17.50
N THR A 41 15.78 4.93 16.62
CA THR A 41 14.49 4.31 16.96
C THR A 41 13.54 5.26 17.70
N GLY A 42 13.58 6.53 17.31
CA GLY A 42 12.82 7.60 17.93
C GLY A 42 11.49 7.87 17.23
N SER A 43 10.65 8.68 17.87
CA SER A 43 9.40 9.17 17.29
C SER A 43 9.58 10.59 16.75
N LEU A 44 8.96 10.89 15.60
CA LEU A 44 9.00 12.19 14.96
C LEU A 44 7.61 12.55 14.42
N ILE A 45 7.15 13.74 14.72
CA ILE A 45 5.95 14.35 14.10
C ILE A 45 6.43 15.57 13.33
N VAL A 46 6.04 15.65 12.04
CA VAL A 46 6.42 16.77 11.16
C VAL A 46 5.16 17.33 10.52
N GLU A 47 4.98 18.63 10.64
CA GLU A 47 4.03 19.39 9.86
C GLU A 47 4.78 20.10 8.74
N ALA A 48 4.36 19.90 7.50
CA ALA A 48 4.93 20.54 6.33
C ALA A 48 3.85 20.82 5.29
N GLY A 49 3.81 22.03 4.77
CA GLY A 49 2.82 22.47 3.78
C GLY A 49 2.86 21.64 2.49
N THR A 50 1.81 21.78 1.68
CA THR A 50 1.76 21.16 0.35
C THR A 50 2.91 21.68 -0.54
N GLY A 51 3.45 20.81 -1.38
CA GLY A 51 4.54 21.20 -2.30
C GLY A 51 5.94 21.29 -1.67
N THR A 52 6.12 21.06 -0.36
CA THR A 52 7.46 21.00 0.27
C THR A 52 8.30 19.82 -0.16
N GLY A 53 7.69 18.80 -0.77
CA GLY A 53 8.38 17.57 -1.19
C GLY A 53 8.50 16.55 -0.05
N LYS A 54 7.54 16.51 0.87
CA LYS A 54 7.47 15.55 2.01
C LYS A 54 7.84 14.12 1.59
N THR A 55 7.26 13.65 0.50
CA THR A 55 7.42 12.28 0.01
C THR A 55 8.91 11.92 -0.17
N PHE A 56 9.69 12.76 -0.82
CA PHE A 56 11.11 12.52 -1.00
C PHE A 56 11.89 12.65 0.30
N ALA A 57 11.46 13.58 1.18
CA ALA A 57 12.10 13.82 2.46
C ALA A 57 12.00 12.63 3.43
N TYR A 58 10.98 11.78 3.31
CA TYR A 58 10.92 10.54 4.10
C TYR A 58 11.37 9.30 3.32
N LEU A 59 11.16 9.24 1.99
CA LEU A 59 11.59 8.08 1.20
C LEU A 59 13.11 7.95 1.11
N ALA A 60 13.84 9.07 0.97
CA ALA A 60 15.28 9.01 0.85
C ALA A 60 15.96 8.46 2.12
N PRO A 61 15.64 8.95 3.34
CA PRO A 61 16.14 8.35 4.58
C PRO A 61 15.75 6.88 4.74
N ALA A 62 14.50 6.52 4.44
CA ALA A 62 14.05 5.13 4.50
C ALA A 62 14.85 4.22 3.57
N LEU A 63 15.13 4.67 2.34
CA LEU A 63 15.94 3.92 1.37
C LEU A 63 17.44 3.88 1.71
N LEU A 64 17.94 4.82 2.51
CA LEU A 64 19.33 4.87 3.01
C LEU A 64 19.52 4.15 4.34
N SER A 65 18.47 3.67 4.96
CA SER A 65 18.54 2.90 6.20
C SER A 65 18.67 1.40 5.90
N ASP A 66 19.25 0.62 6.80
CA ASP A 66 19.44 -0.82 6.60
C ASP A 66 18.20 -1.63 7.01
N GLY A 67 17.40 -1.12 7.94
CA GLY A 67 16.21 -1.77 8.46
C GLY A 67 15.01 -1.78 7.49
N LYS A 68 14.03 -2.62 7.76
CA LYS A 68 12.76 -2.67 7.00
C LYS A 68 11.89 -1.47 7.38
N ALA A 69 11.25 -0.86 6.38
CA ALA A 69 10.34 0.26 6.62
C ALA A 69 8.96 0.02 5.99
N ILE A 70 7.92 0.40 6.73
CA ILE A 70 6.54 0.48 6.23
C ILE A 70 6.22 1.95 5.98
N VAL A 71 5.68 2.25 4.80
CA VAL A 71 5.12 3.56 4.48
C VAL A 71 3.62 3.40 4.31
N SER A 72 2.87 4.01 5.21
CA SER A 72 1.41 4.00 5.21
C SER A 72 0.87 5.34 4.72
N THR A 73 -0.10 5.31 3.80
CA THR A 73 -0.74 6.50 3.20
C THR A 73 -2.26 6.50 3.43
N GLY A 74 -2.90 7.66 3.30
CA GLY A 74 -4.32 7.80 3.58
C GLY A 74 -5.24 7.13 2.55
N THR A 75 -4.90 7.18 1.26
CA THR A 75 -5.79 6.71 0.19
C THR A 75 -5.12 5.73 -0.76
N LYS A 76 -5.92 4.93 -1.48
CA LYS A 76 -5.44 4.03 -2.54
C LYS A 76 -4.70 4.79 -3.65
N ASN A 77 -5.19 5.95 -4.05
CA ASN A 77 -4.57 6.76 -5.10
C ASN A 77 -3.19 7.28 -4.68
N LEU A 78 -3.05 7.75 -3.44
CA LEU A 78 -1.74 8.16 -2.89
C LEU A 78 -0.79 6.96 -2.78
N GLN A 79 -1.29 5.80 -2.39
CA GLN A 79 -0.53 4.56 -2.32
C GLN A 79 0.03 4.16 -3.70
N GLU A 80 -0.81 4.21 -4.75
CA GLU A 80 -0.42 3.95 -6.13
C GLU A 80 0.63 4.95 -6.63
N GLN A 81 0.39 6.25 -6.40
CA GLN A 81 1.31 7.30 -6.79
C GLN A 81 2.68 7.13 -6.12
N LEU A 82 2.67 6.89 -4.82
CA LEU A 82 3.88 6.66 -4.04
C LEU A 82 4.67 5.47 -4.59
N PHE A 83 4.01 4.34 -4.79
CA PHE A 83 4.67 3.09 -5.18
C PHE A 83 5.14 3.08 -6.64
N HIS A 84 4.31 3.57 -7.56
CA HIS A 84 4.61 3.48 -9.01
C HIS A 84 5.36 4.69 -9.59
N ARG A 85 5.34 5.83 -8.91
CA ARG A 85 5.98 7.06 -9.39
C ARG A 85 7.12 7.51 -8.47
N ASP A 86 6.81 7.79 -7.21
CA ASP A 86 7.72 8.51 -6.34
C ASP A 86 8.85 7.61 -5.81
N LEU A 87 8.51 6.42 -5.34
CA LEU A 87 9.48 5.44 -4.81
C LEU A 87 10.49 4.96 -5.88
N PRO A 88 10.09 4.58 -7.11
CA PRO A 88 11.04 4.24 -8.16
C PRO A 88 11.96 5.38 -8.55
N LEU A 89 11.45 6.62 -8.53
CA LEU A 89 12.23 7.81 -8.87
C LEU A 89 13.34 8.07 -7.84
N VAL A 90 12.99 8.06 -6.54
CA VAL A 90 13.98 8.24 -5.46
C VAL A 90 14.95 7.06 -5.43
N LYS A 91 14.45 5.85 -5.59
CA LYS A 91 15.27 4.63 -5.65
C LYS A 91 16.31 4.69 -6.76
N LYS A 92 15.91 5.14 -7.96
CA LYS A 92 16.81 5.36 -9.11
C LYS A 92 17.85 6.44 -8.82
N ALA A 93 17.41 7.57 -8.24
CA ALA A 93 18.30 8.68 -7.89
C ALA A 93 19.39 8.23 -6.91
N LEU A 94 19.05 7.42 -5.92
CA LEU A 94 19.96 6.91 -4.91
C LEU A 94 20.80 5.70 -5.40
N GLY A 95 20.51 5.12 -6.55
CA GLY A 95 21.09 3.85 -6.98
C GLY A 95 20.76 2.68 -6.04
N SER A 96 19.65 2.77 -5.30
CA SER A 96 19.28 1.81 -4.29
C SER A 96 18.78 0.50 -4.89
N LYS A 97 19.30 -0.62 -4.38
CA LYS A 97 18.87 -1.99 -4.75
C LYS A 97 17.84 -2.58 -3.81
N ARG A 98 17.37 -1.81 -2.84
CA ARG A 98 16.39 -2.28 -1.86
C ARG A 98 15.12 -2.78 -2.53
N LYS A 99 14.60 -3.90 -2.05
CA LYS A 99 13.37 -4.50 -2.55
C LYS A 99 12.16 -3.70 -2.06
N THR A 100 11.19 -3.51 -2.92
CA THR A 100 9.98 -2.74 -2.60
C THR A 100 8.74 -3.55 -2.91
N ALA A 101 7.72 -3.45 -2.06
CA ALA A 101 6.44 -4.11 -2.25
C ALA A 101 5.27 -3.16 -1.99
N LEU A 102 4.21 -3.34 -2.78
CA LEU A 102 2.89 -2.77 -2.55
C LEU A 102 2.01 -3.86 -1.97
N LEU A 103 1.38 -3.58 -0.83
CA LEU A 103 0.43 -4.50 -0.22
C LEU A 103 -0.89 -3.78 0.01
N LYS A 104 -1.96 -4.35 -0.52
CA LYS A 104 -3.33 -3.88 -0.38
C LYS A 104 -4.18 -4.87 0.42
N GLY A 105 -5.34 -4.42 0.85
CA GLY A 105 -6.33 -5.31 1.46
C GLY A 105 -6.84 -6.36 0.45
N ARG A 106 -7.31 -7.47 0.97
CA ARG A 106 -7.77 -8.65 0.23
C ARG A 106 -8.75 -8.34 -0.91
N SER A 107 -9.71 -7.46 -0.67
CA SER A 107 -10.72 -7.05 -1.66
C SER A 107 -10.17 -6.28 -2.86
N ASN A 108 -8.88 -5.94 -2.86
CA ASN A 108 -8.23 -5.27 -3.99
C ASN A 108 -7.52 -6.27 -4.92
N TYR A 109 -7.56 -7.57 -4.64
CA TYR A 109 -6.94 -8.59 -5.50
C TYR A 109 -7.98 -9.50 -6.12
N LEU A 110 -7.74 -9.87 -7.39
CA LEU A 110 -8.49 -10.89 -8.09
C LEU A 110 -8.41 -12.22 -7.33
N CYS A 111 -9.57 -12.83 -7.09
CA CYS A 111 -9.67 -14.16 -6.53
C CYS A 111 -10.01 -15.18 -7.62
N LEU A 112 -9.03 -16.02 -7.99
CA LEU A 112 -9.20 -17.03 -9.05
C LEU A 112 -10.34 -17.98 -8.76
N HIS A 113 -10.46 -18.43 -7.51
CA HIS A 113 -11.54 -19.29 -7.04
C HIS A 113 -12.92 -18.66 -7.26
N ARG A 114 -13.10 -17.40 -6.88
CA ARG A 114 -14.35 -16.68 -7.07
C ARG A 114 -14.69 -16.48 -8.55
N VAL A 115 -13.71 -16.13 -9.36
CA VAL A 115 -13.90 -16.03 -10.83
C VAL A 115 -14.35 -17.34 -11.41
N ALA A 116 -13.76 -18.47 -11.01
CA ALA A 116 -14.16 -19.80 -11.47
C ALA A 116 -15.61 -20.14 -11.06
N GLN A 117 -15.98 -19.89 -9.80
CA GLN A 117 -17.34 -20.13 -9.30
C GLN A 117 -18.43 -19.35 -10.06
N HIS A 118 -18.17 -18.08 -10.37
CA HIS A 118 -19.13 -17.21 -11.06
C HIS A 118 -19.09 -17.34 -12.59
N SER A 119 -18.16 -18.14 -13.11
CA SER A 119 -18.02 -18.37 -14.55
C SER A 119 -19.09 -19.29 -15.15
N GLY A 120 -19.73 -20.11 -14.33
CA GLY A 120 -20.72 -21.14 -14.75
C GLY A 120 -22.19 -20.71 -14.62
N ASN A 121 -22.51 -19.70 -13.82
CA ASN A 121 -23.89 -19.33 -13.47
C ASN A 121 -24.32 -18.02 -14.14
N SER A 122 -24.56 -18.04 -15.45
CA SER A 122 -24.94 -16.83 -16.20
C SER A 122 -26.45 -16.48 -16.13
N THR A 123 -27.29 -17.32 -15.54
CA THR A 123 -28.76 -17.21 -15.65
C THR A 123 -29.41 -16.19 -14.71
N LEU A 124 -28.70 -15.69 -13.69
CA LEU A 124 -29.25 -14.76 -12.67
C LEU A 124 -28.47 -13.42 -12.59
N VAL A 125 -27.55 -13.16 -13.50
CA VAL A 125 -26.69 -11.99 -13.43
C VAL A 125 -27.13 -10.95 -14.49
N GLU A 126 -27.25 -9.69 -14.09
CA GLU A 126 -27.58 -8.59 -15.00
C GLU A 126 -26.58 -8.51 -16.17
N LYS A 127 -27.04 -8.11 -17.36
CA LYS A 127 -26.24 -8.05 -18.59
C LYS A 127 -24.99 -7.20 -18.45
N GLU A 128 -25.08 -6.11 -17.67
CA GLU A 128 -23.94 -5.23 -17.38
C GLU A 128 -22.84 -5.97 -16.61
N VAL A 129 -23.21 -6.69 -15.54
CA VAL A 129 -22.25 -7.46 -14.71
C VAL A 129 -21.62 -8.59 -15.51
N LEU A 130 -22.34 -9.20 -16.45
CA LEU A 130 -21.78 -10.21 -17.38
C LEU A 130 -20.72 -9.59 -18.29
N GLY A 131 -20.93 -8.36 -18.77
CA GLY A 131 -19.93 -7.62 -19.54
C GLY A 131 -18.66 -7.37 -18.72
N GLN A 132 -18.82 -6.84 -17.52
CA GLN A 132 -17.73 -6.60 -16.57
C GLN A 132 -16.99 -7.91 -16.21
N LEU A 133 -17.70 -9.00 -15.95
CA LEU A 133 -17.10 -10.30 -15.65
C LEU A 133 -16.28 -10.84 -16.84
N SER A 134 -16.76 -10.64 -18.06
CA SER A 134 -16.03 -11.04 -19.28
C SER A 134 -14.73 -10.23 -19.46
N GLU A 135 -14.76 -8.96 -19.10
CA GLU A 135 -13.59 -8.09 -19.07
C GLU A 135 -12.56 -8.54 -18.03
N VAL A 136 -13.01 -8.78 -16.79
CA VAL A 136 -12.15 -9.30 -15.72
C VAL A 136 -11.50 -10.62 -16.13
N LYS A 137 -12.25 -11.55 -16.74
CA LYS A 137 -11.71 -12.82 -17.23
C LYS A 137 -10.63 -12.64 -18.28
N ARG A 138 -10.84 -11.75 -19.25
CA ARG A 138 -9.83 -11.48 -20.28
C ARG A 138 -8.56 -10.88 -19.64
N TRP A 139 -8.71 -9.94 -18.72
CA TRP A 139 -7.60 -9.34 -18.01
C TRP A 139 -6.89 -10.34 -17.09
N SER A 140 -7.62 -11.27 -16.46
CA SER A 140 -7.04 -12.27 -15.55
C SER A 140 -5.99 -13.15 -16.22
N SER A 141 -6.06 -13.34 -17.54
CA SER A 141 -5.06 -14.10 -18.31
C SER A 141 -3.76 -13.32 -18.58
N THR A 142 -3.76 -12.01 -18.35
CA THR A 142 -2.62 -11.12 -18.66
C THR A 142 -1.99 -10.48 -17.44
N THR A 143 -2.76 -10.29 -16.36
CA THR A 143 -2.24 -9.67 -15.14
C THR A 143 -1.18 -10.53 -14.47
N LYS A 144 -0.16 -9.86 -13.92
CA LYS A 144 0.89 -10.49 -13.10
C LYS A 144 0.68 -10.26 -11.62
N THR A 145 -0.10 -9.26 -11.25
CA THR A 145 -0.30 -8.85 -9.86
C THR A 145 -1.68 -9.19 -9.33
N GLY A 146 -2.67 -9.32 -10.22
CA GLY A 146 -4.08 -9.47 -9.87
C GLY A 146 -4.66 -8.25 -9.16
N ASP A 147 -3.98 -7.11 -9.18
CA ASP A 147 -4.46 -5.87 -8.56
C ASP A 147 -5.60 -5.27 -9.37
N MET A 148 -6.82 -5.26 -8.80
CA MET A 148 -8.01 -4.72 -9.46
C MET A 148 -7.86 -3.26 -9.87
N GLY A 149 -6.97 -2.50 -9.25
CA GLY A 149 -6.62 -1.13 -9.64
C GLY A 149 -5.96 -1.01 -11.02
N GLU A 150 -5.50 -2.11 -11.63
CA GLU A 150 -4.99 -2.13 -13.02
C GLU A 150 -6.14 -1.99 -14.04
N LEU A 151 -7.35 -2.43 -13.69
CA LEU A 151 -8.54 -2.32 -14.55
C LEU A 151 -9.15 -0.92 -14.44
N LYS A 152 -8.55 0.05 -15.13
CA LYS A 152 -9.01 1.44 -15.13
C LYS A 152 -10.40 1.66 -15.77
N THR A 153 -10.89 0.70 -16.51
CA THR A 153 -12.21 0.70 -17.16
C THR A 153 -13.35 0.33 -16.21
N LEU A 154 -13.03 -0.32 -15.06
CA LEU A 154 -14.03 -0.65 -14.06
C LEU A 154 -14.12 0.47 -13.01
N PRO A 155 -15.34 0.95 -12.69
CA PRO A 155 -15.57 1.84 -11.54
C PRO A 155 -15.15 1.19 -10.22
N GLU A 156 -14.77 2.00 -9.23
CA GLU A 156 -14.37 1.49 -7.89
C GLU A 156 -15.52 0.77 -7.15
N ASP A 157 -16.76 1.07 -7.51
CA ASP A 157 -17.97 0.47 -6.96
C ASP A 157 -18.62 -0.55 -7.91
N ALA A 158 -17.89 -1.03 -8.92
CA ALA A 158 -18.41 -1.97 -9.92
C ALA A 158 -19.03 -3.21 -9.27
N ARG A 159 -20.26 -3.55 -9.66
CA ARG A 159 -21.04 -4.68 -9.13
C ARG A 159 -20.37 -6.04 -9.32
N VAL A 160 -19.43 -6.15 -10.24
CA VAL A 160 -18.64 -7.37 -10.44
C VAL A 160 -17.62 -7.60 -9.33
N LEU A 161 -17.12 -6.56 -8.65
CA LEU A 161 -16.05 -6.67 -7.67
C LEU A 161 -16.32 -7.71 -6.57
N PRO A 162 -17.50 -7.73 -5.90
CA PRO A 162 -17.80 -8.76 -4.90
C PRO A 162 -17.83 -10.20 -5.47
N LEU A 163 -17.98 -10.37 -6.79
CA LEU A 163 -18.01 -11.69 -7.44
C LEU A 163 -16.62 -12.20 -7.80
N VAL A 164 -15.64 -11.32 -7.93
CA VAL A 164 -14.29 -11.65 -8.42
C VAL A 164 -13.19 -11.38 -7.39
N THR A 165 -13.51 -10.77 -6.26
CA THR A 165 -12.60 -10.56 -5.13
C THR A 165 -13.06 -11.37 -3.91
N SER A 166 -12.26 -11.45 -2.86
CA SER A 166 -12.63 -12.17 -1.63
C SER A 166 -12.66 -11.25 -0.41
N THR A 167 -13.46 -11.65 0.56
CA THR A 167 -13.51 -11.09 1.92
C THR A 167 -12.87 -12.06 2.91
N VAL A 168 -12.79 -11.68 4.18
CA VAL A 168 -12.33 -12.59 5.25
C VAL A 168 -13.26 -13.80 5.34
N ASP A 169 -14.58 -13.57 5.26
CA ASP A 169 -15.60 -14.60 5.49
C ASP A 169 -15.69 -15.64 4.36
N ASN A 170 -15.36 -15.25 3.12
CA ASN A 170 -15.52 -16.13 1.96
C ASN A 170 -14.20 -16.67 1.37
N CYS A 171 -13.07 -16.37 2.01
CA CYS A 171 -11.77 -16.88 1.56
C CYS A 171 -11.45 -18.22 2.23
N LEU A 172 -11.17 -19.23 1.44
CA LEU A 172 -10.81 -20.57 1.91
C LEU A 172 -9.42 -20.67 2.55
N GLY A 173 -8.63 -19.59 2.53
CA GLY A 173 -7.30 -19.58 3.11
C GLY A 173 -6.38 -20.64 2.47
N ARG A 174 -5.72 -21.44 3.31
CA ARG A 174 -4.80 -22.51 2.85
C ARG A 174 -5.50 -23.69 2.17
N ASP A 175 -6.79 -23.86 2.42
CA ASP A 175 -7.59 -24.93 1.82
C ASP A 175 -8.10 -24.59 0.41
N CYS A 176 -7.76 -23.38 -0.09
CA CYS A 176 -8.14 -22.95 -1.43
C CYS A 176 -7.38 -23.75 -2.50
N PRO A 177 -8.06 -24.33 -3.50
CA PRO A 177 -7.38 -25.04 -4.59
C PRO A 177 -6.42 -24.15 -5.39
N ASP A 178 -6.70 -22.84 -5.44
CA ASP A 178 -5.88 -21.83 -6.13
C ASP A 178 -4.87 -21.13 -5.20
N TYR A 179 -4.54 -21.71 -4.02
CA TYR A 179 -3.73 -21.04 -2.99
C TYR A 179 -2.35 -20.63 -3.51
N GLU A 180 -1.65 -21.52 -4.24
CA GLU A 180 -0.31 -21.23 -4.75
C GLU A 180 -0.31 -20.16 -5.84
N ASP A 181 -1.40 -20.04 -6.58
CA ASP A 181 -1.58 -19.02 -7.62
C ASP A 181 -2.25 -17.75 -7.13
N CYS A 182 -2.71 -17.74 -5.88
CA CYS A 182 -3.42 -16.62 -5.28
C CYS A 182 -2.59 -15.33 -5.29
N TYR A 183 -3.13 -14.30 -5.92
CA TYR A 183 -2.46 -13.00 -6.03
C TYR A 183 -2.22 -12.32 -4.68
N LEU A 184 -3.15 -12.45 -3.74
CA LEU A 184 -2.96 -11.96 -2.37
C LEU A 184 -1.81 -12.67 -1.66
N VAL A 185 -1.71 -13.99 -1.79
CA VAL A 185 -0.60 -14.77 -1.21
C VAL A 185 0.73 -14.36 -1.83
N LYS A 186 0.77 -14.22 -3.16
CA LYS A 186 1.96 -13.72 -3.88
C LYS A 186 2.36 -12.31 -3.44
N ALA A 187 1.39 -11.40 -3.24
CA ALA A 187 1.66 -10.05 -2.76
C ALA A 187 2.22 -10.04 -1.33
N ARG A 188 1.67 -10.87 -0.43
CA ARG A 188 2.18 -11.03 0.94
C ARG A 188 3.59 -11.62 0.97
N ARG A 189 3.88 -12.65 0.18
CA ARG A 189 5.23 -13.22 0.04
C ARG A 189 6.24 -12.15 -0.42
N LYS A 190 5.85 -11.30 -1.40
CA LYS A 190 6.69 -10.16 -1.83
C LYS A 190 6.91 -9.14 -0.72
N ALA A 191 5.89 -8.85 0.09
CA ALA A 191 6.01 -7.93 1.22
C ALA A 191 6.94 -8.48 2.31
N LEU A 192 6.91 -9.78 2.59
CA LEU A 192 7.84 -10.43 3.51
C LEU A 192 9.30 -10.24 3.08
N ASP A 193 9.59 -10.34 1.78
CA ASP A 193 10.93 -10.21 1.22
C ASP A 193 11.35 -8.75 0.97
N ALA A 194 10.44 -7.79 1.12
CA ALA A 194 10.71 -6.40 0.82
C ALA A 194 11.38 -5.67 1.98
N ASP A 195 12.21 -4.68 1.63
CA ASP A 195 12.82 -3.75 2.56
C ASP A 195 11.94 -2.52 2.81
N ILE A 196 11.18 -2.10 1.79
CA ILE A 196 10.20 -1.01 1.87
C ILE A 196 8.83 -1.54 1.45
N ILE A 197 7.86 -1.41 2.33
CA ILE A 197 6.49 -1.88 2.09
C ILE A 197 5.57 -0.67 2.10
N VAL A 198 4.80 -0.50 1.02
CA VAL A 198 3.78 0.56 0.92
C VAL A 198 2.41 -0.04 1.17
N VAL A 199 1.70 0.51 2.15
CA VAL A 199 0.34 0.12 2.54
C VAL A 199 -0.57 1.35 2.61
N ASN A 200 -1.87 1.17 2.84
CA ASN A 200 -2.74 2.26 3.28
C ASN A 200 -3.03 2.16 4.78
N HIS A 201 -3.51 3.24 5.38
CA HIS A 201 -3.80 3.30 6.81
C HIS A 201 -4.81 2.23 7.24
N HIS A 202 -5.86 2.00 6.46
CA HIS A 202 -6.87 0.97 6.77
C HIS A 202 -6.26 -0.43 6.87
N LEU A 203 -5.37 -0.81 5.95
CA LEU A 203 -4.70 -2.11 6.04
C LEU A 203 -3.75 -2.18 7.24
N PHE A 204 -3.05 -1.07 7.54
CA PHE A 204 -2.16 -0.99 8.68
C PHE A 204 -2.91 -1.19 10.01
N PHE A 205 -4.02 -0.47 10.22
CA PHE A 205 -4.80 -0.60 11.45
C PHE A 205 -5.58 -1.92 11.53
N ALA A 206 -6.03 -2.47 10.40
CA ALA A 206 -6.59 -3.82 10.37
C ALA A 206 -5.58 -4.88 10.81
N ASP A 207 -4.31 -4.75 10.41
CA ASP A 207 -3.22 -5.63 10.86
C ASP A 207 -2.97 -5.49 12.37
N MET A 208 -2.90 -4.27 12.88
CA MET A 208 -2.76 -4.01 14.32
C MET A 208 -3.89 -4.66 15.13
N ALA A 209 -5.13 -4.46 14.72
CA ALA A 209 -6.28 -5.05 15.40
C ALA A 209 -6.25 -6.59 15.38
N LEU A 210 -5.77 -7.21 14.31
CA LEU A 210 -5.59 -8.66 14.24
C LEU A 210 -4.45 -9.15 15.16
N LYS A 211 -3.33 -8.42 15.22
CA LYS A 211 -2.21 -8.75 16.12
C LYS A 211 -2.62 -8.72 17.59
N ASP A 212 -3.42 -7.74 17.98
CA ASP A 212 -3.96 -7.64 19.36
C ASP A 212 -4.83 -8.84 19.75
N THR A 213 -5.51 -9.44 18.78
CA THR A 213 -6.33 -10.66 19.00
C THR A 213 -5.55 -11.96 18.86
N GLY A 214 -4.26 -11.92 18.47
CA GLY A 214 -3.43 -13.11 18.25
C GLY A 214 -3.73 -13.90 16.97
N PHE A 215 -4.55 -13.38 16.07
CA PHE A 215 -5.00 -14.07 14.84
C PHE A 215 -4.08 -13.92 13.62
N GLY A 216 -2.82 -13.55 13.81
CA GLY A 216 -1.83 -13.54 12.74
C GLY A 216 -1.47 -12.15 12.20
N GLU A 217 -0.61 -12.14 11.21
CA GLU A 217 -0.05 -10.91 10.63
C GLU A 217 -0.46 -10.77 9.18
N LEU A 218 -0.91 -9.58 8.79
CA LEU A 218 -1.12 -9.21 7.39
C LEU A 218 0.12 -8.53 6.80
N ILE A 219 0.81 -7.75 7.65
CA ILE A 219 1.98 -6.93 7.31
C ILE A 219 3.16 -7.42 8.16
N PRO A 220 4.35 -7.68 7.55
CA PRO A 220 5.53 -8.07 8.32
C PRO A 220 5.98 -6.98 9.29
N GLU A 221 6.70 -7.37 10.34
CA GLU A 221 7.36 -6.43 11.24
C GLU A 221 8.34 -5.53 10.50
N ALA A 222 8.54 -4.32 11.00
CA ALA A 222 9.45 -3.33 10.44
C ALA A 222 10.14 -2.52 11.52
N ASP A 223 11.35 -2.05 11.22
CA ASP A 223 12.17 -1.22 12.11
C ASP A 223 11.71 0.24 12.13
N ALA A 224 11.03 0.69 11.06
CA ALA A 224 10.48 2.03 10.95
C ALA A 224 9.09 2.02 10.32
N ILE A 225 8.20 2.85 10.86
CA ILE A 225 6.86 3.07 10.32
C ILE A 225 6.71 4.56 10.01
N ILE A 226 6.33 4.87 8.78
CA ILE A 226 6.14 6.23 8.29
C ILE A 226 4.67 6.40 7.91
N PHE A 227 3.98 7.31 8.57
CA PHE A 227 2.61 7.68 8.23
C PHE A 227 2.61 8.98 7.43
N ASP A 228 2.21 8.91 6.16
CA ASP A 228 1.95 10.07 5.32
C ASP A 228 0.48 10.47 5.44
N GLU A 229 0.18 11.78 5.41
CA GLU A 229 -1.16 12.31 5.67
C GLU A 229 -1.74 11.86 7.04
N ALA A 230 -0.90 11.90 8.08
CA ALA A 230 -1.20 11.38 9.41
C ALA A 230 -2.42 12.03 10.10
N HIS A 231 -2.91 13.16 9.60
CA HIS A 231 -4.14 13.81 10.08
C HIS A 231 -5.40 12.93 9.92
N GLN A 232 -5.36 11.91 9.03
CA GLN A 232 -6.46 10.96 8.83
C GLN A 232 -6.45 9.80 9.85
N ILE A 233 -5.35 9.62 10.58
CA ILE A 233 -5.17 8.48 11.49
C ILE A 233 -6.21 8.43 12.62
N PRO A 234 -6.56 9.54 13.31
CA PRO A 234 -7.51 9.46 14.41
C PRO A 234 -8.86 8.87 14.01
N ASP A 235 -9.41 9.30 12.88
CA ASP A 235 -10.69 8.81 12.38
C ASP A 235 -10.60 7.33 12.00
N ILE A 236 -9.58 6.95 11.21
CA ILE A 236 -9.37 5.58 10.77
C ILE A 236 -9.10 4.64 11.97
N ALA A 237 -8.28 5.05 12.93
CA ALA A 237 -8.01 4.25 14.12
C ALA A 237 -9.28 4.01 14.95
N SER A 238 -10.16 5.02 15.02
CA SER A 238 -11.45 4.90 15.71
C SER A 238 -12.35 3.83 15.09
N ASP A 239 -12.28 3.61 13.79
CA ASP A 239 -13.05 2.54 13.12
C ASP A 239 -12.60 1.13 13.55
N TYR A 240 -11.33 0.96 13.92
CA TYR A 240 -10.76 -0.35 14.28
C TYR A 240 -10.70 -0.60 15.79
N PHE A 241 -10.55 0.44 16.60
CA PHE A 241 -10.34 0.33 18.06
C PHE A 241 -11.45 1.01 18.87
N GLY A 242 -12.38 1.71 18.21
CA GLY A 242 -13.51 2.37 18.85
C GLY A 242 -14.67 1.41 19.10
N GLU A 243 -15.47 1.72 20.10
CA GLU A 243 -16.77 1.08 20.31
C GLU A 243 -17.87 1.94 19.66
N SER A 244 -18.73 1.31 18.85
CA SER A 244 -19.86 1.99 18.22
C SER A 244 -21.19 1.43 18.72
N LEU A 245 -22.12 2.31 19.09
CA LEU A 245 -23.48 1.98 19.46
C LEU A 245 -24.44 2.56 18.42
N SER A 246 -25.18 1.69 17.72
CA SER A 246 -26.19 2.15 16.77
C SER A 246 -27.59 2.11 17.39
N THR A 247 -28.49 2.98 16.94
CA THR A 247 -29.90 2.97 17.36
C THR A 247 -30.61 1.64 17.09
N ARG A 248 -30.11 0.84 16.12
CA ARG A 248 -30.64 -0.52 15.85
C ARG A 248 -30.21 -1.56 16.89
N GLN A 249 -29.17 -1.29 17.67
CA GLN A 249 -28.70 -2.19 18.74
C GLN A 249 -29.40 -1.89 20.07
N ILE A 250 -30.14 -0.78 20.17
CA ILE A 250 -30.86 -0.35 21.35
C ILE A 250 -32.35 -0.81 21.30
N HIS A 251 -32.82 -1.26 20.14
CA HIS A 251 -34.13 -1.85 19.90
C HIS A 251 -34.03 -3.36 19.76
#